data_af308f9de8cdc0b1cdc3dc3407279090
#
_entry.id   af308f9de8cdc0b1cdc3dc3407279090
#
_cell.length_a   1.000
_cell.length_b   1.000
_cell.length_c   1.000
_cell.angle_alpha   90.00
_cell.angle_beta   90.00
_cell.angle_gamma   90.00
#
_symmetry.space_group_name_H-M   'P 1'
#
loop_
_entity.id
_entity.type
_entity.pdbx_description
1 polymer ?
#
loop_
_entity_poly.entity_id
_entity_poly.type
_entity_poly.pdbx_seq_one_letter_code
_entity_poly.pdbx_strand_id
1 'polypeptide(L)'
;MEEEFYSIIKLVSGEEIFALVSVDENDENPILVLQNPVVISTVNTPGGSMIKVKPWLNLTEESMFMIRLDKVITMIEAKDQKLIDVYNNYNEDTDEEESLDG
;
A
#
# COMPACT_ATOMS: atom_id res chain seq x y z
N MET A 1 15.77 -6.91 -13.54
CA MET A 1 14.76 -5.85 -13.46
C MET A 1 13.51 -6.37 -12.80
N GLU A 2 13.08 -5.68 -11.77
CA GLU A 2 11.92 -6.15 -11.02
C GLU A 2 10.63 -5.62 -11.62
N GLU A 3 9.63 -6.48 -11.63
CA GLU A 3 8.30 -6.06 -12.02
C GLU A 3 7.61 -5.42 -10.83
N GLU A 4 6.81 -4.42 -11.12
CA GLU A 4 5.96 -3.79 -10.11
C GLU A 4 4.54 -4.28 -10.28
N PHE A 5 3.86 -4.52 -9.17
CA PHE A 5 2.46 -4.93 -9.22
C PHE A 5 1.74 -4.47 -7.96
N TYR A 6 0.45 -4.24 -8.11
CA TYR A 6 -0.38 -3.88 -6.95
C TYR A 6 -0.61 -5.13 -6.12
N SER A 7 -0.52 -5.00 -4.80
CA SER A 7 -0.57 -6.16 -3.93
C SER A 7 -1.30 -5.88 -2.64
N ILE A 8 -1.97 -6.91 -2.14
CA ILE A 8 -2.54 -6.93 -0.80
C ILE A 8 -1.61 -7.79 0.03
N ILE A 9 -1.13 -7.26 1.15
CA ILE A 9 -0.09 -7.89 1.94
C ILE A 9 -0.55 -8.03 3.38
N LYS A 10 -0.43 -9.24 3.92
CA LYS A 10 -0.70 -9.49 5.33
C LYS A 10 0.63 -9.70 6.04
N LEU A 11 0.89 -8.89 7.04
CA LEU A 11 2.14 -8.95 7.78
C LEU A 11 2.01 -9.84 9.01
N VAL A 12 3.16 -10.31 9.54
CA VAL A 12 3.16 -11.14 10.74
C VAL A 12 2.57 -10.38 11.95
N SER A 13 2.58 -9.06 11.93
CA SER A 13 1.97 -8.25 12.97
C SER A 13 0.43 -8.30 12.93
N GLY A 14 -0.14 -8.81 11.85
CA GLY A 14 -1.58 -8.84 11.66
C GLY A 14 -2.11 -7.72 10.79
N GLU A 15 -1.26 -6.77 10.45
CA GLU A 15 -1.67 -5.65 9.60
C GLU A 15 -1.86 -6.10 8.16
N GLU A 16 -2.83 -5.50 7.51
CA GLU A 16 -3.11 -5.74 6.10
C GLU A 16 -2.92 -4.43 5.35
N ILE A 17 -2.05 -4.43 4.36
CA ILE A 17 -1.71 -3.20 3.63
C ILE A 17 -1.85 -3.41 2.13
N PHE A 18 -2.03 -2.30 1.43
CA PHE A 18 -2.12 -2.27 -0.02
C PHE A 18 -1.00 -1.37 -0.55
N ALA A 19 -0.28 -1.82 -1.55
CA ALA A 19 0.84 -1.06 -2.08
C ALA A 19 1.18 -1.51 -3.50
N LEU A 20 1.88 -0.65 -4.22
CA LEU A 20 2.56 -1.07 -5.43
C LEU A 20 3.91 -1.64 -4.99
N VAL A 21 4.20 -2.87 -5.35
CA VAL A 21 5.35 -3.58 -4.80
C VAL A 21 6.27 -4.12 -5.89
N SER A 22 7.52 -4.29 -5.52
CA SER A 22 8.47 -5.07 -6.28
C SER A 22 9.31 -5.88 -5.31
N VAL A 23 9.87 -6.99 -5.80
CA VAL A 23 10.67 -7.87 -4.95
C VAL A 23 12.12 -7.78 -5.40
N ASP A 24 13.00 -7.50 -4.46
CA ASP A 24 14.43 -7.49 -4.70
C ASP A 24 15.00 -8.83 -4.24
N GLU A 25 15.38 -9.66 -5.21
CA GLU A 25 15.85 -11.00 -4.94
C GLU A 25 17.37 -11.11 -4.99
N ASN A 26 18.08 -9.99 -5.03
CA ASN A 26 19.51 -10.00 -5.23
C ASN A 26 20.33 -10.52 -4.04
N ASP A 27 19.72 -10.59 -2.87
CA ASP A 27 20.40 -11.01 -1.66
C ASP A 27 19.87 -12.33 -1.15
N GLU A 28 20.62 -12.91 -0.19
CA GLU A 28 20.16 -14.10 0.51
C GLU A 28 18.85 -13.82 1.27
N ASN A 29 18.63 -12.57 1.62
CA ASN A 29 17.42 -12.16 2.33
C ASN A 29 16.60 -11.26 1.41
N PRO A 30 15.62 -11.81 0.71
CA PRO A 30 14.81 -11.00 -0.21
C PRO A 30 14.09 -9.88 0.51
N ILE A 31 13.99 -8.76 -0.16
CA ILE A 31 13.36 -7.55 0.36
C ILE A 31 12.18 -7.19 -0.51
N LEU A 32 11.09 -6.81 0.13
CA LEU A 32 9.91 -6.30 -0.56
C LEU A 32 9.95 -4.78 -0.52
N VAL A 33 9.89 -4.17 -1.70
CA VAL A 33 9.88 -2.70 -1.82
C VAL A 33 8.43 -2.27 -1.99
N LEU A 34 7.98 -1.41 -1.09
CA LEU A 34 6.60 -0.92 -1.07
C LEU A 34 6.58 0.54 -1.48
N GLN A 35 5.71 0.88 -2.43
CA GLN A 35 5.48 2.27 -2.79
C GLN A 35 4.13 2.69 -2.26
N ASN A 36 4.10 3.79 -1.52
CA ASN A 36 2.89 4.37 -0.96
C ASN A 36 1.98 3.36 -0.27
N PRO A 37 2.51 2.58 0.70
CA PRO A 37 1.65 1.59 1.36
C PRO A 37 0.54 2.26 2.16
N VAL A 38 -0.67 1.74 2.00
CA VAL A 38 -1.85 2.30 2.64
C VAL A 38 -2.64 1.19 3.33
N VAL A 39 -3.48 1.60 4.28
CA VAL A 39 -4.45 0.72 4.89
C VAL A 39 -5.81 1.11 4.35
N ILE A 40 -6.50 0.15 3.75
CA ILE A 40 -7.82 0.37 3.19
C ILE A 40 -8.84 -0.37 4.05
N SER A 41 -9.85 0.33 4.51
CA SER A 41 -10.89 -0.27 5.34
C SER A 41 -12.26 0.14 4.84
N THR A 42 -13.24 -0.70 5.17
CA THR A 42 -14.63 -0.43 4.83
C THR A 42 -15.34 -0.03 6.11
N VAL A 43 -16.07 1.08 6.05
CA VAL A 43 -16.84 1.58 7.18
C VAL A 43 -18.30 1.55 6.79
N ASN A 44 -19.12 0.91 7.62
CA ASN A 44 -20.56 0.87 7.40
C ASN A 44 -21.19 2.09 8.04
N THR A 45 -22.01 2.80 7.27
CA THR A 45 -22.73 3.97 7.74
C THR A 45 -24.21 3.79 7.46
N PRO A 46 -25.09 4.60 8.08
CA PRO A 46 -26.52 4.52 7.78
C PRO A 46 -26.85 4.71 6.30
N GLY A 47 -25.99 5.44 5.58
CA GLY A 47 -26.20 5.67 4.15
C GLY A 47 -25.55 4.64 3.24
N GLY A 48 -24.90 3.60 3.80
CA GLY A 48 -24.21 2.59 3.03
C GLY A 48 -22.81 2.37 3.51
N SER A 49 -21.99 1.75 2.68
CA SER A 49 -20.59 1.48 3.01
C SER A 49 -19.67 2.53 2.41
N MET A 50 -18.66 2.90 3.16
CA MET A 50 -17.62 3.83 2.70
C MET A 50 -16.27 3.15 2.77
N ILE A 51 -15.39 3.52 1.85
CA ILE A 51 -14.00 3.06 1.87
C ILE A 51 -13.16 4.17 2.46
N LYS A 52 -12.34 3.83 3.44
CA LYS A 52 -11.37 4.76 4.03
C LYS A 52 -9.97 4.31 3.69
N VAL A 53 -9.13 5.27 3.33
CA VAL A 53 -7.73 5.01 3.00
C VAL A 53 -6.87 5.90 3.87
N LYS A 54 -5.85 5.32 4.50
CA LYS A 54 -4.89 6.10 5.25
C LYS A 54 -3.50 5.53 5.01
N PRO A 55 -2.44 6.34 5.21
CA PRO A 55 -1.10 5.82 5.01
C PRO A 55 -0.78 4.78 6.07
N TRP A 56 0.06 3.82 5.71
CA TRP A 56 0.49 2.79 6.65
C TRP A 56 1.28 3.39 7.82
N LEU A 57 2.20 4.31 7.51
CA LEU A 57 2.98 5.00 8.53
C LEU A 57 2.60 6.49 8.50
N ASN A 58 2.19 7.00 9.66
CA ASN A 58 1.67 8.36 9.75
C ASN A 58 2.72 9.43 10.04
N LEU A 59 3.88 9.03 10.52
CA LEU A 59 4.86 9.99 11.03
C LEU A 59 5.95 10.33 10.02
N THR A 60 5.77 9.95 8.78
CA THR A 60 6.76 10.21 7.74
C THR A 60 6.06 10.58 6.44
N GLU A 61 6.73 11.37 5.63
CA GLU A 61 6.25 11.70 4.28
C GLU A 61 6.91 10.83 3.22
N GLU A 62 7.76 9.89 3.64
CA GLU A 62 8.39 9.00 2.69
C GLU A 62 7.36 8.16 1.98
N SER A 63 7.62 7.87 0.72
CA SER A 63 6.69 7.11 -0.11
C SER A 63 7.17 5.68 -0.39
N MET A 64 8.44 5.42 -0.16
CA MET A 64 9.01 4.10 -0.48
C MET A 64 9.57 3.47 0.78
N PHE A 65 9.21 2.22 1.00
CA PHE A 65 9.60 1.48 2.19
C PHE A 65 10.11 0.11 1.79
N MET A 66 10.99 -0.44 2.62
CA MET A 66 11.51 -1.78 2.39
C MET A 66 11.21 -2.63 3.62
N ILE A 67 10.68 -3.83 3.39
CA ILE A 67 10.47 -4.79 4.47
C ILE A 67 11.07 -6.13 4.06
N ARG A 68 11.44 -6.90 5.06
CA ARG A 68 11.97 -8.24 4.81
C ARG A 68 10.81 -9.16 4.45
N LEU A 69 11.04 -10.00 3.46
CA LEU A 69 10.00 -10.90 2.99
C LEU A 69 9.53 -11.86 4.08
N ASP A 70 10.40 -12.19 5.04
CA ASP A 70 10.03 -13.09 6.14
C ASP A 70 9.03 -12.48 7.12
N LYS A 71 8.72 -11.18 6.99
CA LYS A 71 7.69 -10.53 7.80
C LYS A 71 6.32 -10.58 7.14
N VAL A 72 6.21 -11.18 5.98
CA VAL A 72 4.97 -11.29 5.23
C VAL A 72 4.37 -12.68 5.44
N ILE A 73 3.12 -12.73 5.91
CA ILE A 73 2.40 -14.01 6.03
C ILE A 73 1.92 -14.43 4.66
N THR A 74 1.30 -13.49 3.93
CA THR A 74 0.81 -13.78 2.60
C THR A 74 0.76 -12.49 1.78
N MET A 75 0.89 -12.66 0.49
CA MET A 75 0.87 -11.55 -0.45
C MET A 75 0.18 -12.03 -1.71
N ILE A 76 -0.80 -11.29 -2.18
CA ILE A 76 -1.47 -11.63 -3.42
C ILE A 76 -1.48 -10.43 -4.33
N GLU A 77 -1.41 -10.70 -5.62
CA GLU A 77 -1.56 -9.63 -6.60
C GLU A 77 -2.99 -9.14 -6.60
N ALA A 78 -3.17 -7.83 -6.46
CA ALA A 78 -4.50 -7.24 -6.47
C ALA A 78 -4.98 -7.12 -7.90
N LYS A 79 -6.13 -7.70 -8.19
CA LYS A 79 -6.72 -7.66 -9.52
C LYS A 79 -8.04 -6.89 -9.55
N ASP A 80 -8.50 -6.46 -8.39
CA ASP A 80 -9.73 -5.70 -8.27
C ASP A 80 -9.45 -4.26 -8.70
N GLN A 81 -9.95 -3.89 -9.87
CA GLN A 81 -9.71 -2.56 -10.42
C GLN A 81 -10.23 -1.46 -9.51
N LYS A 82 -11.29 -1.74 -8.76
CA LYS A 82 -11.84 -0.76 -7.84
C LYS A 82 -10.83 -0.38 -6.74
N LEU A 83 -10.15 -1.38 -6.18
CA LEU A 83 -9.14 -1.13 -5.18
C LEU A 83 -7.95 -0.38 -5.76
N ILE A 84 -7.54 -0.75 -6.97
CA ILE A 84 -6.44 -0.08 -7.65
C ILE A 84 -6.79 1.38 -7.90
N ASP A 85 -8.02 1.65 -8.32
CA ASP A 85 -8.46 3.02 -8.57
C ASP A 85 -8.49 3.83 -7.28
N VAL A 86 -8.99 3.25 -6.20
CA VAL A 86 -9.02 3.91 -4.89
C VAL A 86 -7.61 4.29 -4.46
N TYR A 87 -6.69 3.37 -4.60
CA TYR A 87 -5.29 3.59 -4.24
C TYR A 87 -4.68 4.74 -5.06
N ASN A 88 -4.87 4.70 -6.38
CA ASN A 88 -4.30 5.71 -7.26
C ASN A 88 -4.91 7.09 -7.01
N ASN A 89 -6.22 7.14 -6.80
CA ASN A 89 -6.88 8.42 -6.53
C ASN A 89 -6.41 9.01 -5.21
N TYR A 90 -6.22 8.20 -4.20
CA TYR A 90 -5.71 8.68 -2.92
C TYR A 90 -4.33 9.29 -3.07
N ASN A 91 -3.45 8.63 -3.82
CA ASN A 91 -2.09 9.12 -4.00
C ASN A 91 -2.06 10.41 -4.80
N GLU A 92 -2.90 10.53 -5.81
CA GLU A 92 -3.00 11.77 -6.59
C GLU A 92 -3.49 12.94 -5.74
N ASP A 93 -4.51 12.71 -4.93
CA ASP A 93 -5.04 13.75 -4.06
C ASP A 93 -3.99 14.22 -3.06
N THR A 94 -3.23 13.30 -2.50
CA THR A 94 -2.18 13.64 -1.56
C THR A 94 -1.09 14.47 -2.23
N ASP A 95 -0.70 14.11 -3.44
CA ASP A 95 0.30 14.86 -4.19
C ASP A 95 -0.20 16.26 -4.53
N GLU A 96 -1.47 16.40 -4.89
CA GLU A 96 -2.06 17.70 -5.19
C GLU A 96 -2.06 18.60 -3.96
N GLU A 97 -2.40 18.06 -2.81
CA GLU A 97 -2.38 18.81 -1.56
C GLU A 97 -1.00 19.33 -1.24
N GLU A 98 0.01 18.49 -1.43
CA GLU A 98 1.39 18.90 -1.22
C GLU A 98 1.78 20.03 -2.16
N SER A 99 1.35 19.97 -3.41
CA SER A 99 1.63 21.00 -4.39
C SER A 99 1.04 22.34 -4.00
N LEU A 100 -0.18 22.32 -3.45
CA LEU A 100 -0.87 23.54 -3.08
C LEU A 100 -0.24 24.19 -1.86
N ASP A 101 0.28 23.41 -0.95
CA ASP A 101 0.91 23.90 0.27
C ASP A 101 2.33 24.35 0.06
N GLY A 102 2.94 23.88 -0.99
CA GLY A 102 4.33 24.20 -1.31
C GLY A 102 4.55 25.63 -1.83
#